data_475aa3fb29a151476e42cf26f8b8a6eb
#
_entry.id   475aa3fb29a151476e42cf26f8b8a6eb
#
_cell.length_a   1.000
_cell.length_b   1.000
_cell.length_c   1.000
_cell.angle_alpha   90.00
_cell.angle_beta   90.00
_cell.angle_gamma   90.00
#
_symmetry.space_group_name_H-M   'P 1'
#
loop_
_entity.id
_entity.type
_entity.pdbx_description
1 polymer ?
#
loop_
_entity_poly.entity_id
_entity_poly.type
_entity_poly.pdbx_seq_one_letter_code
_entity_poly.pdbx_strand_id
1 'polypeptide(L)'
;LRDLRPLKAEERYWLSFLDLLYKLKENRLADSLVKPEKERLADLTWFHSLGKVLQTNERYYRFHSLVAEHYDALQGEEYYGAHVLPINYPRAFGAQIRKHARKAKVNEHLVFAVMREESRFRPYVRSNAGAIGLLQLMPATAKWIGKKERMRVRTWQLTDPEINIRLGSA
;
A
#
# COMPACT_ATOMS: atom_id res chain seq x y z
N LEU A 1 -18.00 -12.58 -2.46
CA LEU A 1 -17.13 -13.68 -1.97
C LEU A 1 -17.71 -15.08 -2.24
N ARG A 2 -18.92 -15.18 -2.82
CA ARG A 2 -19.57 -16.47 -3.11
C ARG A 2 -18.84 -17.29 -4.19
N ASP A 3 -18.05 -16.63 -5.02
CA ASP A 3 -17.47 -17.23 -6.21
C ASP A 3 -15.98 -17.64 -6.05
N LEU A 4 -15.39 -17.40 -4.89
CA LEU A 4 -14.04 -17.87 -4.59
C LEU A 4 -14.09 -19.33 -4.11
N ARG A 5 -13.32 -20.18 -4.78
CA ARG A 5 -13.15 -21.57 -4.34
C ARG A 5 -12.40 -21.66 -3.00
N PRO A 6 -12.52 -22.75 -2.24
CA PRO A 6 -11.63 -22.97 -1.09
C PRO A 6 -10.17 -23.13 -1.56
N LEU A 7 -9.25 -22.60 -0.76
CA LEU A 7 -7.81 -22.80 -0.98
C LEU A 7 -7.45 -24.29 -0.79
N LYS A 8 -6.57 -24.80 -1.65
CA LYS A 8 -5.95 -26.10 -1.47
C LYS A 8 -5.03 -26.11 -0.24
N ALA A 9 -4.72 -27.29 0.30
CA ALA A 9 -3.87 -27.42 1.48
C ALA A 9 -2.47 -26.79 1.27
N GLU A 10 -1.85 -27.06 0.12
CA GLU A 10 -0.55 -26.50 -0.27
C GLU A 10 -0.55 -24.98 -0.40
N GLU A 11 -1.66 -24.39 -0.92
CA GLU A 11 -1.85 -22.96 -1.04
C GLU A 11 -1.94 -22.29 0.32
N ARG A 12 -2.72 -22.87 1.24
CA ARG A 12 -2.82 -22.40 2.63
C ARG A 12 -1.46 -22.44 3.33
N TYR A 13 -0.73 -23.55 3.17
CA TYR A 13 0.58 -23.71 3.76
C TYR A 13 1.55 -22.64 3.25
N TRP A 14 1.60 -22.42 1.93
CA TRP A 14 2.49 -21.42 1.32
C TRP A 14 2.15 -20.00 1.76
N LEU A 15 0.86 -19.63 1.78
CA LEU A 15 0.43 -18.31 2.23
C LEU A 15 0.73 -18.09 3.72
N SER A 16 0.56 -19.12 4.55
CA SER A 16 0.91 -19.06 5.98
C SER A 16 2.41 -18.92 6.20
N PHE A 17 3.21 -19.61 5.40
CA PHE A 17 4.67 -19.47 5.41
C PHE A 17 5.11 -18.06 5.00
N LEU A 18 4.52 -17.50 3.96
CA LEU A 18 4.79 -16.14 3.52
C LEU A 18 4.41 -15.11 4.62
N ASP A 19 3.25 -15.26 5.23
CA ASP A 19 2.81 -14.42 6.34
C ASP A 19 3.77 -14.48 7.54
N LEU A 20 4.26 -15.68 7.86
CA LEU A 20 5.26 -15.89 8.90
C LEU A 20 6.58 -15.17 8.60
N LEU A 21 7.09 -15.24 7.37
CA LEU A 21 8.31 -14.53 6.97
C LEU A 21 8.18 -13.01 7.16
N TYR A 22 7.03 -12.43 6.79
CA TYR A 22 6.78 -11.00 7.03
C TYR A 22 6.72 -10.65 8.52
N LYS A 23 6.08 -11.48 9.34
CA LYS A 23 6.04 -11.31 10.80
C LYS A 23 7.42 -11.40 11.44
N LEU A 24 8.30 -12.24 10.90
CA LEU A 24 9.71 -12.36 11.30
C LEU A 24 10.60 -11.23 10.74
N LYS A 25 10.04 -10.27 10.00
CA LYS A 25 10.77 -9.16 9.35
C LYS A 25 11.71 -9.58 8.22
N GLU A 26 11.60 -10.82 7.73
CA GLU A 26 12.33 -11.34 6.58
C GLU A 26 11.75 -10.83 5.25
N ASN A 27 11.55 -9.52 5.18
CA ASN A 27 10.83 -8.88 4.08
C ASN A 27 11.45 -9.10 2.70
N ARG A 28 12.81 -9.13 2.60
CA ARG A 28 13.50 -9.34 1.32
C ARG A 28 13.25 -10.75 0.79
N LEU A 29 13.36 -11.73 1.68
CA LEU A 29 13.10 -13.13 1.33
C LEU A 29 11.64 -13.32 0.94
N ALA A 30 10.69 -12.82 1.76
CA ALA A 30 9.28 -12.88 1.49
C ALA A 30 8.92 -12.25 0.14
N ASP A 31 9.41 -11.03 -0.14
CA ASP A 31 9.17 -10.33 -1.41
C ASP A 31 9.76 -11.08 -2.62
N SER A 32 10.90 -11.79 -2.46
CA SER A 32 11.50 -12.59 -3.53
C SER A 32 10.69 -13.83 -3.89
N LEU A 33 9.93 -14.38 -2.92
CA LEU A 33 9.05 -15.53 -3.12
C LEU A 33 7.72 -15.14 -3.76
N VAL A 34 7.33 -13.87 -3.68
CA VAL A 34 6.11 -13.35 -4.34
C VAL A 34 6.40 -13.08 -5.81
N LYS A 35 6.63 -14.16 -6.57
CA LYS A 35 6.73 -14.16 -8.04
C LYS A 35 5.68 -15.15 -8.57
N PRO A 36 4.44 -14.71 -8.77
CA PRO A 36 3.43 -15.62 -9.25
C PRO A 36 3.74 -16.07 -10.69
N GLU A 37 3.63 -17.36 -10.92
CA GLU A 37 3.55 -17.90 -12.27
C GLU A 37 2.26 -17.39 -12.94
N LYS A 38 2.30 -17.09 -14.23
CA LYS A 38 1.14 -16.55 -14.96
C LYS A 38 -0.14 -17.35 -14.74
N GLU A 39 -0.01 -18.68 -14.65
CA GLU A 39 -1.14 -19.60 -14.42
C GLU A 39 -1.80 -19.41 -13.04
N ARG A 40 -1.04 -19.09 -12.01
CA ARG A 40 -1.57 -18.81 -10.67
C ARG A 40 -2.25 -17.45 -10.55
N LEU A 41 -1.92 -16.51 -11.44
CA LEU A 41 -2.56 -15.20 -11.46
C LEU A 41 -3.99 -15.27 -12.00
N ALA A 42 -4.28 -16.20 -12.88
CA ALA A 42 -5.63 -16.48 -13.37
C ALA A 42 -6.53 -17.10 -12.27
N ASP A 43 -5.94 -17.64 -11.19
CA ASP A 43 -6.70 -18.14 -10.06
C ASP A 43 -7.04 -17.01 -9.08
N LEU A 44 -8.24 -16.48 -9.21
CA LEU A 44 -8.72 -15.35 -8.38
C LEU A 44 -8.72 -15.65 -6.89
N THR A 45 -8.99 -16.88 -6.48
CA THR A 45 -8.96 -17.27 -5.06
C THR A 45 -7.56 -17.13 -4.48
N TRP A 46 -6.58 -17.66 -5.21
CA TRP A 46 -5.19 -17.58 -4.79
C TRP A 46 -4.71 -16.12 -4.79
N PHE A 47 -4.99 -15.38 -5.87
CA PHE A 47 -4.58 -13.99 -6.02
C PHE A 47 -5.19 -13.08 -4.95
N HIS A 48 -6.50 -13.25 -4.66
CA HIS A 48 -7.18 -12.53 -3.58
C HIS A 48 -6.55 -12.86 -2.22
N SER A 49 -6.28 -14.13 -1.94
CA SER A 49 -5.71 -14.58 -0.67
C SER A 49 -4.28 -14.09 -0.48
N LEU A 50 -3.45 -14.10 -1.53
CA LEU A 50 -2.13 -13.47 -1.54
C LEU A 50 -2.24 -11.97 -1.24
N GLY A 51 -3.17 -11.28 -1.90
CA GLY A 51 -3.42 -9.86 -1.66
C GLY A 51 -3.76 -9.57 -0.20
N LYS A 52 -4.56 -10.42 0.44
CA LYS A 52 -4.87 -10.31 1.88
C LYS A 52 -3.63 -10.47 2.75
N VAL A 53 -2.78 -11.44 2.48
CA VAL A 53 -1.50 -11.61 3.22
C VAL A 53 -0.62 -10.37 3.06
N LEU A 54 -0.46 -9.87 1.83
CA LEU A 54 0.33 -8.67 1.56
C LEU A 54 -0.26 -7.43 2.25
N GLN A 55 -1.56 -7.26 2.22
CA GLN A 55 -2.27 -6.15 2.88
C GLN A 55 -2.12 -6.20 4.41
N THR A 56 -2.29 -7.38 5.02
CA THR A 56 -2.15 -7.58 6.46
C THR A 56 -0.73 -7.26 6.96
N ASN A 57 0.27 -7.49 6.12
CA ASN A 57 1.67 -7.20 6.40
C ASN A 57 2.14 -5.83 5.86
N GLU A 58 1.21 -4.93 5.52
CA GLU A 58 1.46 -3.58 5.00
C GLU A 58 2.30 -3.54 3.71
N ARG A 59 2.27 -4.64 2.95
CA ARG A 59 2.99 -4.76 1.66
C ARG A 59 2.14 -4.27 0.48
N TYR A 60 1.40 -3.18 0.66
CA TYR A 60 0.47 -2.59 -0.32
C TYR A 60 1.13 -2.38 -1.70
N TYR A 61 2.35 -1.85 -1.69
CA TYR A 61 3.13 -1.64 -2.91
C TYR A 61 3.33 -2.94 -3.70
N ARG A 62 3.65 -4.05 -2.99
CA ARG A 62 3.91 -5.33 -3.66
C ARG A 62 2.68 -5.85 -4.37
N PHE A 63 1.52 -5.80 -3.71
CA PHE A 63 0.26 -6.19 -4.34
C PHE A 63 -0.10 -5.28 -5.52
N HIS A 64 0.04 -3.95 -5.35
CA HIS A 64 -0.21 -2.99 -6.43
C HIS A 64 0.69 -3.26 -7.66
N SER A 65 1.97 -3.59 -7.46
CA SER A 65 2.88 -3.95 -8.55
C SER A 65 2.42 -5.22 -9.27
N LEU A 66 2.00 -6.26 -8.54
CA LEU A 66 1.46 -7.48 -9.12
C LEU A 66 0.22 -7.22 -9.97
N VAL A 67 -0.71 -6.40 -9.48
CA VAL A 67 -1.90 -6.01 -10.24
C VAL A 67 -1.50 -5.25 -11.51
N ALA A 68 -0.56 -4.31 -11.42
CA ALA A 68 -0.11 -3.53 -12.58
C ALA A 68 0.64 -4.38 -13.63
N GLU A 69 1.48 -5.32 -13.16
CA GLU A 69 2.22 -6.24 -14.04
C GLU A 69 1.30 -7.21 -14.79
N HIS A 70 0.12 -7.48 -14.25
CA HIS A 70 -0.81 -8.50 -14.76
C HIS A 70 -2.19 -7.95 -15.06
N TYR A 71 -2.30 -6.63 -15.22
CA TYR A 71 -3.57 -5.95 -15.43
C TYR A 71 -4.35 -6.51 -16.60
N ASP A 72 -3.68 -6.78 -17.73
CA ASP A 72 -4.33 -7.31 -18.93
C ASP A 72 -4.92 -8.71 -18.72
N ALA A 73 -4.27 -9.54 -17.90
CA ALA A 73 -4.78 -10.86 -17.56
C ALA A 73 -5.98 -10.81 -16.58
N LEU A 74 -6.10 -9.71 -15.84
CA LEU A 74 -7.16 -9.49 -14.85
C LEU A 74 -8.34 -8.70 -15.41
N GLN A 75 -8.21 -8.10 -16.63
CA GLN A 75 -9.28 -7.36 -17.28
C GLN A 75 -10.37 -8.30 -17.82
N GLY A 76 -11.60 -7.82 -17.73
CA GLY A 76 -12.77 -8.52 -18.27
C GLY A 76 -13.40 -9.51 -17.31
N GLU A 77 -12.86 -9.69 -16.15
CA GLU A 77 -13.44 -10.54 -15.11
C GLU A 77 -14.39 -9.71 -14.23
N GLU A 78 -15.64 -10.14 -14.14
CA GLU A 78 -16.66 -9.56 -13.24
C GLU A 78 -16.15 -9.46 -11.79
N TYR A 79 -15.24 -10.35 -11.43
CA TYR A 79 -14.62 -10.49 -10.13
C TYR A 79 -13.55 -9.44 -9.80
N TYR A 80 -12.94 -8.80 -10.81
CA TYR A 80 -11.90 -7.80 -10.58
C TYR A 80 -12.42 -6.68 -9.67
N GLY A 81 -13.61 -6.19 -9.94
CA GLY A 81 -14.26 -5.15 -9.15
C GLY A 81 -14.53 -5.57 -7.70
N ALA A 82 -15.04 -6.78 -7.50
CA ALA A 82 -15.45 -7.26 -6.17
C ALA A 82 -14.27 -7.72 -5.30
N HIS A 83 -13.24 -8.33 -5.90
CA HIS A 83 -12.21 -9.05 -5.14
C HIS A 83 -10.82 -8.42 -5.22
N VAL A 84 -10.45 -7.81 -6.33
CA VAL A 84 -9.12 -7.23 -6.53
C VAL A 84 -9.09 -5.75 -6.16
N LEU A 85 -10.08 -4.97 -6.60
CA LEU A 85 -10.12 -3.53 -6.33
C LEU A 85 -10.02 -3.18 -4.83
N PRO A 86 -10.76 -3.81 -3.90
CA PRO A 86 -10.68 -3.45 -2.49
C PRO A 86 -9.29 -3.67 -1.87
N ILE A 87 -8.51 -4.61 -2.44
CA ILE A 87 -7.14 -4.87 -1.99
C ILE A 87 -6.16 -3.93 -2.69
N ASN A 88 -6.39 -3.63 -3.97
CA ASN A 88 -5.54 -2.73 -4.76
C ASN A 88 -5.72 -1.25 -4.36
N TYR A 89 -6.87 -0.91 -3.74
CA TYR A 89 -7.14 0.40 -3.16
C TYR A 89 -7.30 0.30 -1.64
N PRO A 90 -6.24 -0.05 -0.90
CA PRO A 90 -6.32 -0.27 0.53
C PRO A 90 -6.55 1.05 1.27
N ARG A 91 -7.24 0.98 2.39
CA ARG A 91 -7.33 2.12 3.33
C ARG A 91 -6.14 2.13 4.30
N ALA A 92 -4.93 2.00 3.73
CA ALA A 92 -3.69 2.06 4.47
C ALA A 92 -3.57 3.39 5.23
N PHE A 93 -3.09 3.36 6.47
CA PHE A 93 -2.96 4.55 7.31
C PHE A 93 -4.29 5.31 7.53
N GLY A 94 -5.43 4.61 7.44
CA GLY A 94 -6.76 5.23 7.43
C GLY A 94 -7.09 6.05 8.68
N ALA A 95 -6.58 5.66 9.85
CA ALA A 95 -6.77 6.42 11.09
C ALA A 95 -6.06 7.78 11.03
N GLN A 96 -4.79 7.78 10.58
CA GLN A 96 -3.98 8.99 10.43
C GLN A 96 -4.59 9.91 9.36
N ILE A 97 -4.96 9.35 8.21
CA ILE A 97 -5.56 10.11 7.10
C ILE A 97 -6.85 10.79 7.58
N ARG A 98 -7.80 10.05 8.18
CA ARG A 98 -9.05 10.64 8.69
C ARG A 98 -8.80 11.75 9.71
N LYS A 99 -7.87 11.54 10.64
CA LYS A 99 -7.49 12.53 11.66
C LYS A 99 -7.02 13.83 11.03
N HIS A 100 -6.05 13.75 10.10
CA HIS A 100 -5.39 14.93 9.54
C HIS A 100 -6.21 15.58 8.42
N ALA A 101 -6.87 14.81 7.57
CA ALA A 101 -7.79 15.32 6.56
C ALA A 101 -8.95 16.12 7.18
N ARG A 102 -9.54 15.60 8.27
CA ARG A 102 -10.60 16.31 9.01
C ARG A 102 -10.09 17.63 9.58
N LYS A 103 -8.89 17.64 10.19
CA LYS A 103 -8.28 18.85 10.75
C LYS A 103 -8.01 19.90 9.66
N ALA A 104 -7.51 19.47 8.51
CA ALA A 104 -7.17 20.32 7.37
C ALA A 104 -8.41 20.68 6.50
N LYS A 105 -9.59 20.10 6.77
CA LYS A 105 -10.82 20.24 5.98
C LYS A 105 -10.67 19.80 4.52
N VAL A 106 -9.86 18.77 4.28
CA VAL A 106 -9.69 18.14 2.97
C VAL A 106 -10.41 16.79 2.91
N ASN A 107 -10.79 16.37 1.71
CA ASN A 107 -11.42 15.07 1.51
C ASN A 107 -10.40 13.95 1.76
N GLU A 108 -10.72 13.01 2.65
CA GLU A 108 -9.84 11.87 2.94
C GLU A 108 -9.54 11.01 1.71
N HIS A 109 -10.52 10.86 0.80
CA HIS A 109 -10.34 10.09 -0.44
C HIS A 109 -9.31 10.73 -1.37
N LEU A 110 -9.22 12.07 -1.39
CA LEU A 110 -8.18 12.76 -2.13
C LEU A 110 -6.79 12.43 -1.56
N VAL A 111 -6.64 12.41 -0.23
CA VAL A 111 -5.37 12.05 0.41
C VAL A 111 -4.97 10.61 0.07
N PHE A 112 -5.93 9.65 0.07
CA PHE A 112 -5.67 8.29 -0.38
C PHE A 112 -5.25 8.22 -1.84
N ALA A 113 -5.92 8.95 -2.72
CA ALA A 113 -5.60 8.97 -4.16
C ALA A 113 -4.19 9.52 -4.42
N VAL A 114 -3.84 10.65 -3.79
CA VAL A 114 -2.50 11.24 -3.89
C VAL A 114 -1.44 10.28 -3.35
N MET A 115 -1.66 9.69 -2.17
CA MET A 115 -0.72 8.73 -1.57
C MET A 115 -0.47 7.51 -2.47
N ARG A 116 -1.51 7.04 -3.15
CA ARG A 116 -1.40 5.92 -4.10
C ARG A 116 -0.50 6.29 -5.28
N GLU A 117 -0.71 7.44 -5.89
CA GLU A 117 0.06 7.90 -7.05
C GLU A 117 1.50 8.27 -6.67
N GLU A 118 1.70 8.96 -5.56
CA GLU A 118 3.01 9.47 -5.15
C GLU A 118 3.95 8.38 -4.62
N SER A 119 3.45 7.44 -3.84
CA SER A 119 4.31 6.45 -3.18
C SER A 119 3.86 5.01 -3.32
N ARG A 120 2.64 4.76 -3.81
CA ARG A 120 1.98 3.45 -3.72
C ARG A 120 2.02 2.92 -2.28
N PHE A 121 1.69 3.81 -1.32
CA PHE A 121 1.68 3.54 0.12
C PHE A 121 3.05 3.17 0.73
N ARG A 122 4.18 3.59 0.14
CA ARG A 122 5.52 3.32 0.67
C ARG A 122 6.04 4.49 1.51
N PRO A 123 6.18 4.34 2.84
CA PRO A 123 6.61 5.44 3.69
C PRO A 123 8.08 5.83 3.51
N TYR A 124 8.92 4.91 3.01
CA TYR A 124 10.38 5.13 2.91
C TYR A 124 10.85 5.52 1.52
N VAL A 125 9.95 5.72 0.56
CA VAL A 125 10.34 6.04 -0.81
C VAL A 125 10.91 7.46 -0.90
N ARG A 126 11.92 7.59 -1.75
CA ARG A 126 12.49 8.89 -2.16
C ARG A 126 12.46 8.97 -3.67
N SER A 127 12.04 10.11 -4.21
CA SER A 127 12.14 10.37 -5.64
C SER A 127 13.53 10.89 -6.02
N ASN A 128 13.85 10.85 -7.31
CA ASN A 128 15.10 11.44 -7.83
C ASN A 128 15.19 12.95 -7.57
N ALA A 129 14.06 13.65 -7.49
CA ALA A 129 13.98 15.06 -7.15
C ALA A 129 14.12 15.34 -5.63
N GLY A 130 14.17 14.30 -4.80
CA GLY A 130 14.34 14.43 -3.35
C GLY A 130 13.02 14.52 -2.55
N ALA A 131 11.86 14.27 -3.17
CA ALA A 131 10.60 14.13 -2.47
C ALA A 131 10.59 12.84 -1.60
N ILE A 132 9.92 12.88 -0.44
CA ILE A 132 10.04 11.82 0.58
C ILE A 132 8.68 11.40 1.11
N GLY A 133 8.52 10.08 1.26
CA GLY A 133 7.47 9.43 2.03
C GLY A 133 6.14 9.30 1.31
N LEU A 134 5.08 9.06 2.07
CA LEU A 134 3.76 8.69 1.56
C LEU A 134 3.16 9.69 0.57
N LEU A 135 3.24 10.99 0.85
CA LEU A 135 2.72 12.07 0.02
C LEU A 135 3.83 12.83 -0.72
N GLN A 136 5.02 12.22 -0.85
CA GLN A 136 6.17 12.73 -1.60
C GLN A 136 6.46 14.22 -1.34
N LEU A 137 6.65 14.55 -0.07
CA LEU A 137 6.90 15.92 0.34
C LEU A 137 8.36 16.33 0.05
N MET A 138 8.52 17.47 -0.58
CA MET A 138 9.84 18.12 -0.67
C MET A 138 10.26 18.64 0.70
N PRO A 139 11.52 18.44 1.14
CA PRO A 139 11.99 18.89 2.46
C PRO A 139 11.79 20.39 2.73
N ALA A 140 11.93 21.23 1.71
CA ALA A 140 11.69 22.68 1.82
C ALA A 140 10.21 22.98 2.11
N THR A 141 9.30 22.36 1.35
CA THR A 141 7.85 22.48 1.53
C THR A 141 7.42 21.99 2.91
N ALA A 142 7.93 20.81 3.32
CA ALA A 142 7.64 20.27 4.63
C ALA A 142 8.09 21.18 5.80
N LYS A 143 9.26 21.81 5.68
CA LYS A 143 9.73 22.78 6.68
C LYS A 143 8.87 24.04 6.71
N TRP A 144 8.44 24.53 5.54
CA TRP A 144 7.57 25.70 5.43
C TRP A 144 6.19 25.44 6.06
N ILE A 145 5.55 24.29 5.75
CA ILE A 145 4.30 23.86 6.37
C ILE A 145 4.50 23.68 7.88
N GLY A 146 5.61 23.04 8.28
CA GLY A 146 5.94 22.83 9.70
C GLY A 146 5.99 24.14 10.49
N LYS A 147 6.55 25.21 9.92
CA LYS A 147 6.53 26.54 10.55
C LYS A 147 5.11 27.05 10.77
N LYS A 148 4.21 26.89 9.81
CA LYS A 148 2.80 27.27 9.94
C LYS A 148 2.08 26.44 11.00
N GLU A 149 2.37 25.15 11.09
CA GLU A 149 1.84 24.21 12.08
C GLU A 149 2.57 24.28 13.45
N ARG A 150 3.47 25.24 13.65
CA ARG A 150 4.30 25.40 14.85
C ARG A 150 5.08 24.15 15.21
N MET A 151 5.56 23.43 14.21
CA MET A 151 6.30 22.17 14.34
C MET A 151 7.69 22.29 13.68
N ARG A 152 8.73 21.88 14.40
CA ARG A 152 10.08 21.75 13.84
C ARG A 152 10.18 20.43 13.08
N VAL A 153 10.37 20.49 11.77
CA VAL A 153 10.45 19.32 10.89
C VAL A 153 11.90 19.06 10.50
N ARG A 154 12.36 17.84 10.71
CA ARG A 154 13.63 17.31 10.21
C ARG A 154 13.37 16.41 9.01
N THR A 155 14.24 16.45 8.01
CA THR A 155 14.08 15.71 6.74
C THR A 155 13.87 14.20 6.93
N TRP A 156 14.57 13.58 7.87
CA TRP A 156 14.42 12.16 8.14
C TRP A 156 13.03 11.77 8.70
N GLN A 157 12.33 12.70 9.35
CA GLN A 157 10.99 12.47 9.87
C GLN A 157 9.93 12.34 8.77
N LEU A 158 10.25 12.73 7.53
CA LEU A 158 9.30 12.60 6.41
C LEU A 158 9.05 11.15 5.98
N THR A 159 9.80 10.19 6.51
CA THR A 159 9.51 8.76 6.37
C THR A 159 8.54 8.23 7.43
N ASP A 160 8.24 9.02 8.46
CA ASP A 160 7.24 8.70 9.46
C ASP A 160 5.83 8.96 8.89
N PRO A 161 4.93 7.94 8.87
CA PRO A 161 3.60 8.07 8.31
C PRO A 161 2.76 9.18 8.94
N GLU A 162 2.77 9.32 10.27
CA GLU A 162 1.98 10.32 10.98
C GLU A 162 2.42 11.75 10.62
N ILE A 163 3.74 11.98 10.56
CA ILE A 163 4.31 13.28 10.23
C ILE A 163 4.07 13.61 8.75
N ASN A 164 4.31 12.64 7.87
CA ASN A 164 4.15 12.83 6.43
C ASN A 164 2.69 13.14 6.06
N ILE A 165 1.74 12.37 6.58
CA ILE A 165 0.30 12.57 6.33
C ILE A 165 -0.15 13.90 6.93
N ARG A 166 0.27 14.23 8.17
CA ARG A 166 -0.07 15.51 8.80
C ARG A 166 0.34 16.70 7.95
N LEU A 167 1.60 16.72 7.49
CA LEU A 167 2.13 17.82 6.70
C LEU A 167 1.56 17.86 5.29
N GLY A 168 1.37 16.70 4.65
CA GLY A 168 0.86 16.64 3.29
C GLY A 168 -0.64 16.90 3.17
N SER A 169 -1.37 16.86 4.29
CA SER A 169 -2.80 17.22 4.34
C SER A 169 -3.02 18.69 4.67
N ALA A 170 -2.02 19.42 5.14
CA ALA A 170 -2.11 20.82 5.56
C ALA A 170 -1.91 21.79 4.39
#